data_e3e9792b673e149b5d51ec7126b70861
#
_entry.id   e3e9792b673e149b5d51ec7126b70861
#
_cell.length_a   1.000
_cell.length_b   1.000
_cell.length_c   1.000
_cell.angle_alpha   90.00
_cell.angle_beta   90.00
_cell.angle_gamma   90.00
#
_symmetry.space_group_name_H-M   'P 1'
#
loop_
_entity.id
_entity.type
_entity.pdbx_description
1 polymer ?
#
loop_
_entity_poly.entity_id
_entity_poly.type
_entity_poly.pdbx_seq_one_letter_code
_entity_poly.pdbx_strand_id
1 'polypeptide(L)'
;MPLTKKKISTQDYLKYYYNVPYEGSTSAGKPLRKLKNIICPYRGIKIIPSSAIKDFEKRLKKCTTSGESLELLSGYYEHFLPTEKAIYAIFKDFASINPDDNLQNCLQMLRGNSLIKLKLEELEVIDKVDTLTQKLCAKTALEIREKTTKCRQIIIDDNEREFFKRKNFLNSLEGIVPKENEREIFAEIKNKALFLPTSESSKNAFIVKYSNRTQIEITRRLFIASTGTIEHITPASLGGRNSIGNFILTSASGNRYRENMSLIDYVKRHPNIPKYTQKYIDCIIEEIHSGNLLGCEVYPYKIKQKLFEESKGKILISLSSYKYTEDEAILKAEEYENRWKKFKK
;
A
#
# COMPACT_ATOMS: atom_id res chain seq x y z
N MET A 1 -17.38 -3.73 -22.01
CA MET A 1 -17.55 -2.52 -21.16
C MET A 1 -16.22 -2.24 -20.50
N PRO A 2 -15.71 -0.98 -20.53
CA PRO A 2 -14.50 -0.68 -19.79
C PRO A 2 -14.77 -0.80 -18.29
N LEU A 3 -14.02 -1.68 -17.63
CA LEU A 3 -14.12 -1.86 -16.18
C LEU A 3 -13.47 -0.66 -15.50
N THR A 4 -14.18 0.02 -14.63
CA THR A 4 -13.63 1.15 -13.86
C THR A 4 -12.91 0.61 -12.60
N LYS A 5 -11.82 1.25 -12.19
CA LYS A 5 -11.04 0.90 -10.99
C LYS A 5 -11.92 0.69 -9.74
N LYS A 6 -13.00 1.46 -9.59
CA LYS A 6 -13.92 1.39 -8.43
C LYS A 6 -14.82 0.16 -8.41
N LYS A 7 -15.03 -0.50 -9.56
CA LYS A 7 -15.95 -1.64 -9.70
C LYS A 7 -15.28 -2.99 -9.63
N ILE A 8 -13.95 -3.05 -9.64
CA ILE A 8 -13.20 -4.30 -9.63
C ILE A 8 -12.70 -4.55 -8.21
N SER A 9 -13.21 -5.56 -7.54
CA SER A 9 -12.60 -6.08 -6.31
C SER A 9 -11.30 -6.83 -6.66
N THR A 10 -10.38 -6.98 -5.69
CA THR A 10 -9.20 -7.84 -5.88
C THR A 10 -9.60 -9.23 -6.34
N GLN A 11 -10.74 -9.73 -5.84
CA GLN A 11 -11.28 -11.02 -6.23
C GLN A 11 -11.74 -11.04 -7.69
N ASP A 12 -12.43 -9.98 -8.15
CA ASP A 12 -12.88 -9.88 -9.53
C ASP A 12 -11.71 -9.64 -10.49
N TYR A 13 -10.69 -8.87 -10.05
CA TYR A 13 -9.45 -8.72 -10.79
C TYR A 13 -8.74 -10.05 -10.98
N LEU A 14 -8.58 -10.82 -9.92
CA LEU A 14 -7.99 -12.15 -9.98
C LEU A 14 -8.82 -13.10 -10.83
N LYS A 15 -10.14 -13.08 -10.73
CA LYS A 15 -11.02 -13.84 -11.63
C LYS A 15 -10.86 -13.43 -13.09
N TYR A 16 -10.81 -12.13 -13.35
CA TYR A 16 -10.75 -11.59 -14.69
C TYR A 16 -9.42 -11.91 -15.37
N TYR A 17 -8.31 -11.82 -14.64
CA TYR A 17 -7.00 -12.14 -15.15
C TYR A 17 -6.69 -13.62 -15.13
N TYR A 18 -7.18 -14.30 -14.13
CA TYR A 18 -6.78 -15.66 -13.83
C TYR A 18 -7.86 -16.67 -14.20
N ASN A 19 -8.99 -16.21 -14.78
CA ASN A 19 -10.05 -17.05 -15.31
C ASN A 19 -10.22 -18.34 -14.52
N VAL A 20 -10.07 -18.23 -13.19
CA VAL A 20 -10.18 -19.41 -12.34
C VAL A 20 -11.57 -19.98 -12.55
N PRO A 21 -11.70 -21.21 -13.06
CA PRO A 21 -13.01 -21.79 -13.34
C PRO A 21 -13.87 -21.73 -12.08
N TYR A 22 -15.02 -21.16 -12.20
CA TYR A 22 -16.02 -21.13 -11.15
C TYR A 22 -16.75 -22.46 -11.13
N GLU A 23 -16.06 -23.51 -10.71
CA GLU A 23 -16.71 -24.78 -10.42
C GLU A 23 -17.26 -24.75 -9.00
N GLY A 24 -18.53 -24.44 -8.89
CA GLY A 24 -19.31 -24.53 -7.66
C GLY A 24 -19.03 -23.39 -6.65
N SER A 25 -20.06 -22.92 -6.00
CA SER A 25 -20.04 -21.82 -5.02
C SER A 25 -19.14 -22.07 -3.80
N THR A 26 -18.75 -23.32 -3.53
CA THR A 26 -17.87 -23.71 -2.42
C THR A 26 -16.39 -23.65 -2.76
N SER A 27 -16.00 -23.65 -4.04
CA SER A 27 -14.59 -23.69 -4.47
C SER A 27 -14.03 -22.34 -4.92
N ALA A 28 -14.87 -21.33 -5.16
CA ALA A 28 -14.46 -20.02 -5.66
C ALA A 28 -13.46 -19.27 -4.76
N GLY A 29 -13.44 -19.56 -3.47
CA GLY A 29 -12.42 -19.02 -2.55
C GLY A 29 -11.14 -19.85 -2.46
N LYS A 30 -11.11 -21.07 -3.00
CA LYS A 30 -9.95 -21.97 -2.87
C LYS A 30 -8.75 -21.57 -3.73
N PRO A 31 -8.93 -21.15 -4.99
CA PRO A 31 -7.80 -20.68 -5.80
C PRO A 31 -7.19 -19.39 -5.27
N LEU A 32 -8.01 -18.45 -4.78
CA LEU A 32 -7.52 -17.21 -4.17
C LEU A 32 -6.73 -17.46 -2.87
N ARG A 33 -7.11 -18.52 -2.12
CA ARG A 33 -6.35 -18.97 -0.94
C ARG A 33 -5.00 -19.58 -1.31
N LYS A 34 -4.84 -20.09 -2.54
CA LYS A 34 -3.57 -20.61 -3.05
C LYS A 34 -2.60 -19.52 -3.49
N LEU A 35 -3.07 -18.32 -3.84
CA LEU A 35 -2.24 -17.16 -4.19
C LEU A 35 -1.58 -16.53 -2.94
N LYS A 36 -1.06 -17.34 -2.06
CA LYS A 36 -0.49 -16.92 -0.76
C LYS A 36 0.79 -16.09 -0.87
N ASN A 37 1.43 -16.09 -2.03
CA ASN A 37 2.79 -15.57 -2.18
C ASN A 37 2.93 -14.39 -3.14
N ILE A 38 1.82 -13.78 -3.60
CA ILE A 38 1.93 -12.62 -4.48
C ILE A 38 2.59 -11.45 -3.74
N ILE A 39 3.62 -10.92 -4.33
CA ILE A 39 4.41 -9.80 -3.81
C ILE A 39 3.93 -8.51 -4.45
N CYS A 40 3.78 -7.44 -3.67
CA CYS A 40 3.48 -6.12 -4.18
C CYS A 40 4.64 -5.60 -5.04
N PRO A 41 4.40 -5.25 -6.33
CA PRO A 41 5.45 -4.77 -7.23
C PRO A 41 6.08 -3.44 -6.80
N TYR A 42 5.40 -2.69 -5.93
CA TYR A 42 5.85 -1.38 -5.47
C TYR A 42 6.49 -1.38 -4.08
N ARG A 43 6.14 -2.34 -3.22
CA ARG A 43 6.57 -2.38 -1.82
C ARG A 43 7.36 -3.64 -1.45
N GLY A 44 7.37 -4.65 -2.30
CA GLY A 44 8.06 -5.92 -2.06
C GLY A 44 7.50 -6.76 -0.90
N ILE A 45 6.28 -6.44 -0.43
CA ILE A 45 5.59 -7.16 0.66
C ILE A 45 4.60 -8.17 0.10
N LYS A 46 4.30 -9.22 0.86
CA LYS A 46 3.24 -10.18 0.52
C LYS A 46 1.87 -9.49 0.59
N ILE A 47 1.06 -9.67 -0.46
CA ILE A 47 -0.30 -9.11 -0.55
C ILE A 47 -1.27 -10.04 0.19
N ILE A 48 -2.21 -9.45 0.94
CA ILE A 48 -3.30 -10.17 1.59
C ILE A 48 -4.57 -10.00 0.75
N PRO A 49 -5.20 -11.08 0.29
CA PRO A 49 -6.52 -11.02 -0.35
C PRO A 49 -7.58 -10.46 0.60
N SER A 50 -8.48 -9.62 0.11
CA SER A 50 -9.56 -9.03 0.92
C SER A 50 -10.49 -10.08 1.55
N SER A 51 -10.64 -11.27 0.92
CA SER A 51 -11.37 -12.41 1.50
C SER A 51 -10.70 -12.93 2.77
N ALA A 52 -9.38 -13.01 2.79
CA ALA A 52 -8.63 -13.46 3.98
C ALA A 52 -8.82 -12.51 5.17
N ILE A 53 -8.94 -11.21 4.91
CA ILE A 53 -9.22 -10.20 5.96
C ILE A 53 -10.61 -10.42 6.55
N LYS A 54 -11.63 -10.69 5.72
CA LYS A 54 -13.00 -10.98 6.21
C LYS A 54 -13.05 -12.24 7.06
N ASP A 55 -12.33 -13.28 6.66
CA ASP A 55 -12.24 -14.52 7.44
C ASP A 55 -11.49 -14.30 8.77
N PHE A 56 -10.43 -13.49 8.74
CA PHE A 56 -9.71 -13.08 9.93
C PHE A 56 -10.63 -12.30 10.89
N GLU A 57 -11.35 -11.29 10.41
CA GLU A 57 -12.28 -10.50 11.24
C GLU A 57 -13.36 -11.35 11.90
N LYS A 58 -13.87 -12.38 11.21
CA LYS A 58 -14.83 -13.34 11.79
C LYS A 58 -14.23 -14.15 12.93
N ARG A 59 -12.95 -14.53 12.82
CA ARG A 59 -12.22 -15.25 13.87
C ARG A 59 -11.91 -14.33 15.03
N LEU A 60 -11.43 -13.10 14.74
CA LEU A 60 -11.09 -12.11 15.76
C LEU A 60 -12.27 -11.73 16.65
N LYS A 61 -13.50 -11.69 16.11
CA LYS A 61 -14.72 -11.44 16.92
C LYS A 61 -14.95 -12.49 18.00
N LYS A 62 -14.31 -13.65 17.92
CA LYS A 62 -14.39 -14.73 18.90
C LYS A 62 -13.25 -14.67 19.93
N CYS A 63 -12.22 -13.88 19.64
CA CYS A 63 -11.12 -13.67 20.58
C CYS A 63 -11.55 -12.70 21.65
N THR A 64 -11.36 -13.08 22.89
CA THR A 64 -11.69 -12.28 24.09
C THR A 64 -10.45 -11.70 24.75
N THR A 65 -9.30 -12.31 24.51
CA THR A 65 -8.03 -11.96 25.15
C THR A 65 -6.96 -11.46 24.18
N SER A 66 -5.94 -10.78 24.70
CA SER A 66 -4.79 -10.33 23.92
C SER A 66 -3.97 -11.52 23.37
N GLY A 67 -3.86 -12.58 24.18
CA GLY A 67 -3.16 -13.80 23.77
C GLY A 67 -3.79 -14.46 22.55
N GLU A 68 -5.11 -14.70 22.57
CA GLU A 68 -5.86 -15.26 21.43
C GLU A 68 -5.76 -14.38 20.17
N SER A 69 -5.86 -13.06 20.35
CA SER A 69 -5.77 -12.10 19.25
C SER A 69 -4.37 -12.07 18.66
N LEU A 70 -3.34 -12.17 19.48
CA LEU A 70 -1.94 -12.20 19.06
C LEU A 70 -1.60 -13.49 18.32
N GLU A 71 -2.07 -14.64 18.79
CA GLU A 71 -1.90 -15.92 18.11
C GLU A 71 -2.50 -15.86 16.70
N LEU A 72 -3.73 -15.31 16.58
CA LEU A 72 -4.35 -15.12 15.29
C LEU A 72 -3.57 -14.18 14.38
N LEU A 73 -2.99 -13.08 14.91
CA LEU A 73 -2.18 -12.11 14.18
C LEU A 73 -0.84 -12.70 13.74
N SER A 74 -0.27 -13.64 14.50
CA SER A 74 1.05 -14.22 14.21
C SER A 74 1.14 -14.86 12.82
N GLY A 75 0.04 -15.49 12.38
CA GLY A 75 -0.06 -16.10 11.04
C GLY A 75 0.05 -15.10 9.87
N TYR A 76 0.03 -13.80 10.16
CA TYR A 76 0.09 -12.74 9.17
C TYR A 76 1.33 -11.84 9.30
N TYR A 77 2.26 -12.17 10.20
CA TYR A 77 3.43 -11.33 10.48
C TYR A 77 4.27 -10.98 9.26
N GLU A 78 4.39 -11.89 8.30
CA GLU A 78 5.16 -11.67 7.07
C GLU A 78 4.53 -10.62 6.13
N HIS A 79 3.25 -10.32 6.32
CA HIS A 79 2.53 -9.31 5.54
C HIS A 79 2.67 -7.90 6.13
N PHE A 80 3.22 -7.76 7.33
CA PHE A 80 3.30 -6.47 8.02
C PHE A 80 4.48 -5.64 7.50
N LEU A 81 4.24 -4.34 7.33
CA LEU A 81 5.26 -3.33 7.08
C LEU A 81 6.02 -3.01 8.38
N PRO A 82 7.13 -2.27 8.34
CA PRO A 82 7.92 -1.96 9.53
C PRO A 82 7.11 -1.38 10.69
N THR A 83 6.19 -0.46 10.43
CA THR A 83 5.33 0.13 11.47
C THR A 83 4.40 -0.91 12.08
N GLU A 84 3.74 -1.73 11.27
CA GLU A 84 2.86 -2.80 11.72
C GLU A 84 3.64 -3.87 12.52
N LYS A 85 4.87 -4.19 12.11
CA LYS A 85 5.77 -5.09 12.86
C LYS A 85 6.15 -4.53 14.22
N ALA A 86 6.43 -3.22 14.29
CA ALA A 86 6.71 -2.55 15.57
C ALA A 86 5.49 -2.56 16.51
N ILE A 87 4.28 -2.37 15.97
CA ILE A 87 3.04 -2.46 16.75
C ILE A 87 2.77 -3.91 17.19
N TYR A 88 3.00 -4.89 16.30
CA TYR A 88 2.87 -6.30 16.65
C TYR A 88 3.84 -6.70 17.79
N ALA A 89 5.08 -6.21 17.78
CA ALA A 89 6.04 -6.44 18.86
C ALA A 89 5.52 -5.87 20.20
N ILE A 90 4.97 -4.65 20.20
CA ILE A 90 4.34 -4.05 21.39
C ILE A 90 3.18 -4.93 21.89
N PHE A 91 2.33 -5.43 21.02
CA PHE A 91 1.25 -6.34 21.41
C PHE A 91 1.76 -7.66 21.98
N LYS A 92 2.87 -8.20 21.42
CA LYS A 92 3.50 -9.40 21.92
C LYS A 92 4.04 -9.22 23.35
N ASP A 93 4.73 -8.11 23.58
CA ASP A 93 5.26 -7.78 24.91
C ASP A 93 4.12 -7.57 25.91
N PHE A 94 3.06 -6.86 25.51
CA PHE A 94 1.87 -6.64 26.36
C PHE A 94 1.18 -7.96 26.71
N ALA A 95 0.89 -8.81 25.73
CA ALA A 95 0.19 -10.07 25.93
C ALA A 95 1.00 -11.07 26.78
N SER A 96 2.33 -10.96 26.80
CA SER A 96 3.16 -11.79 27.67
C SER A 96 3.02 -11.44 29.16
N ILE A 97 2.62 -10.20 29.46
CA ILE A 97 2.43 -9.69 30.83
C ILE A 97 0.94 -9.70 31.23
N ASN A 98 0.07 -9.41 30.28
CA ASN A 98 -1.38 -9.26 30.45
C ASN A 98 -2.15 -10.14 29.44
N PRO A 99 -2.05 -11.48 29.55
CA PRO A 99 -2.63 -12.38 28.54
C PRO A 99 -4.15 -12.30 28.46
N ASP A 100 -4.83 -12.00 29.56
CA ASP A 100 -6.29 -11.94 29.68
C ASP A 100 -6.88 -10.57 29.30
N ASP A 101 -6.05 -9.59 29.04
CA ASP A 101 -6.48 -8.23 28.64
C ASP A 101 -6.72 -8.15 27.12
N ASN A 102 -7.11 -7.00 26.60
CA ASN A 102 -7.35 -6.78 25.19
C ASN A 102 -6.31 -5.81 24.57
N LEU A 103 -6.14 -5.89 23.24
CA LEU A 103 -5.15 -5.08 22.53
C LEU A 103 -5.48 -3.56 22.53
N GLN A 104 -6.72 -3.19 22.77
CA GLN A 104 -7.13 -1.79 22.90
C GLN A 104 -6.51 -1.16 24.15
N ASN A 105 -6.59 -1.85 25.29
CA ASN A 105 -6.02 -1.39 26.56
C ASN A 105 -4.51 -1.18 26.44
N CYS A 106 -3.80 -2.06 25.73
CA CYS A 106 -2.39 -1.87 25.42
C CYS A 106 -2.12 -0.49 24.79
N LEU A 107 -2.87 -0.12 23.76
CA LEU A 107 -2.68 1.16 23.09
C LEU A 107 -3.10 2.35 23.97
N GLN A 108 -4.14 2.20 24.79
CA GLN A 108 -4.58 3.24 25.72
C GLN A 108 -3.50 3.55 26.77
N MET A 109 -2.89 2.54 27.36
CA MET A 109 -1.79 2.70 28.32
C MET A 109 -0.59 3.45 27.72
N LEU A 110 -0.30 3.23 26.43
CA LEU A 110 0.84 3.83 25.76
C LEU A 110 0.56 5.21 25.15
N ARG A 111 -0.72 5.63 25.10
CA ARG A 111 -1.16 6.83 24.36
C ARG A 111 -0.46 8.10 24.81
N GLY A 112 -0.39 8.36 26.12
CA GLY A 112 0.21 9.59 26.64
C GLY A 112 1.67 9.77 26.25
N ASN A 113 2.48 8.73 26.47
CA ASN A 113 3.90 8.75 26.12
C ASN A 113 4.09 8.83 24.59
N SER A 114 3.28 8.11 23.84
CA SER A 114 3.32 8.14 22.36
C SER A 114 2.90 9.50 21.81
N LEU A 115 2.01 10.23 22.45
CA LEU A 115 1.63 11.58 22.05
C LEU A 115 2.81 12.56 22.19
N ILE A 116 3.54 12.50 23.31
CA ILE A 116 4.74 13.34 23.51
C ILE A 116 5.78 13.03 22.43
N LYS A 117 6.07 11.75 22.19
CA LYS A 117 7.05 11.34 21.17
C LYS A 117 6.60 11.74 19.76
N LEU A 118 5.32 11.62 19.44
CA LEU A 118 4.77 12.05 18.16
C LEU A 118 4.94 13.55 17.93
N LYS A 119 4.67 14.37 18.94
CA LYS A 119 4.90 15.84 18.87
C LYS A 119 6.36 16.15 18.56
N LEU A 120 7.31 15.45 19.18
CA LEU A 120 8.74 15.63 18.90
C LEU A 120 9.11 15.22 17.46
N GLU A 121 8.61 14.07 16.98
CA GLU A 121 8.82 13.62 15.59
C GLU A 121 8.31 14.66 14.58
N GLU A 122 7.16 15.27 14.85
CA GLU A 122 6.57 16.27 13.95
C GLU A 122 7.35 17.60 14.00
N LEU A 123 7.71 18.07 15.18
CA LEU A 123 8.52 19.28 15.34
C LEU A 123 9.87 19.15 14.64
N GLU A 124 10.53 17.98 14.73
CA GLU A 124 11.79 17.73 14.03
C GLU A 124 11.64 17.89 12.50
N VAL A 125 10.53 17.46 11.92
CA VAL A 125 10.27 17.64 10.48
C VAL A 125 10.04 19.12 10.16
N ILE A 126 9.27 19.84 10.99
CA ILE A 126 9.02 21.26 10.81
C ILE A 126 10.34 22.08 10.92
N ASP A 127 11.24 21.72 11.86
CA ASP A 127 12.56 22.34 11.98
C ASP A 127 13.41 22.17 10.72
N LYS A 128 13.38 20.99 10.11
CA LYS A 128 14.07 20.74 8.83
C LYS A 128 13.48 21.59 7.69
N VAL A 129 12.15 21.76 7.65
CA VAL A 129 11.49 22.66 6.69
C VAL A 129 11.90 24.11 6.92
N ASP A 130 11.93 24.60 8.16
CA ASP A 130 12.34 25.95 8.50
C ASP A 130 13.81 26.22 8.16
N THR A 131 14.69 25.25 8.37
CA THR A 131 16.10 25.33 7.99
C THR A 131 16.29 25.52 6.48
N LEU A 132 15.54 24.79 5.67
CA LEU A 132 15.55 24.96 4.21
C LEU A 132 14.93 26.30 3.78
N THR A 133 13.90 26.75 4.49
CA THR A 133 13.20 28.00 4.22
C THR A 133 14.13 29.23 4.34
N GLN A 134 15.16 29.17 5.18
CA GLN A 134 16.16 30.25 5.31
C GLN A 134 16.97 30.50 4.03
N LYS A 135 17.00 29.53 3.10
CA LYS A 135 17.70 29.63 1.81
C LYS A 135 16.89 30.34 0.71
N LEU A 136 15.64 30.70 0.99
CA LEU A 136 14.73 31.32 0.05
C LEU A 136 14.72 32.85 0.18
N CYS A 137 14.19 33.54 -0.83
CA CYS A 137 13.98 34.99 -0.72
C CYS A 137 12.95 35.34 0.36
N ALA A 138 13.00 36.56 0.86
CA ALA A 138 12.22 37.03 2.00
C ALA A 138 10.68 36.75 1.81
N LYS A 139 10.14 36.97 0.62
CA LYS A 139 8.72 36.77 0.34
C LYS A 139 8.31 35.32 0.46
N THR A 140 8.96 34.44 -0.30
CA THR A 140 8.68 32.98 -0.28
C THR A 140 8.93 32.39 1.11
N ALA A 141 10.01 32.84 1.77
CA ALA A 141 10.34 32.40 3.13
C ALA A 141 9.26 32.82 4.14
N LEU A 142 8.71 34.04 4.04
CA LEU A 142 7.67 34.52 4.94
C LEU A 142 6.40 33.66 4.81
N GLU A 143 5.95 33.41 3.57
CA GLU A 143 4.75 32.60 3.31
C GLU A 143 4.89 31.17 3.91
N ILE A 144 6.06 30.54 3.79
CA ILE A 144 6.31 29.21 4.37
C ILE A 144 6.36 29.28 5.89
N ARG A 145 7.04 30.28 6.48
CA ARG A 145 7.13 30.48 7.93
C ARG A 145 5.77 30.67 8.58
N GLU A 146 4.85 31.38 7.94
CA GLU A 146 3.48 31.48 8.44
C GLU A 146 2.81 30.10 8.55
N LYS A 147 3.03 29.22 7.57
CA LYS A 147 2.49 27.86 7.58
C LYS A 147 3.15 26.99 8.65
N THR A 148 4.49 27.03 8.77
CA THR A 148 5.22 26.26 9.79
C THR A 148 4.90 26.75 11.20
N THR A 149 4.77 28.06 11.44
CA THR A 149 4.37 28.63 12.73
C THR A 149 2.98 28.14 13.12
N LYS A 150 2.00 28.21 12.21
CA LYS A 150 0.64 27.66 12.45
C LYS A 150 0.69 26.18 12.77
N CYS A 151 1.53 25.41 12.07
CA CYS A 151 1.70 23.98 12.35
C CYS A 151 2.30 23.73 13.73
N ARG A 152 3.34 24.48 14.14
CA ARG A 152 3.93 24.40 15.50
C ARG A 152 2.87 24.65 16.55
N GLN A 153 2.08 25.71 16.38
CA GLN A 153 1.02 26.03 17.33
C GLN A 153 0.05 24.85 17.50
N ILE A 154 -0.45 24.27 16.40
CA ILE A 154 -1.33 23.12 16.42
C ILE A 154 -0.65 21.91 17.10
N ILE A 155 0.64 21.66 16.86
CA ILE A 155 1.38 20.55 17.45
C ILE A 155 1.55 20.74 18.96
N ILE A 156 1.78 21.97 19.43
CA ILE A 156 2.05 22.28 20.84
C ILE A 156 0.75 22.33 21.66
N ASP A 157 -0.26 23.07 21.19
CA ASP A 157 -1.44 23.44 21.98
C ASP A 157 -2.51 22.34 22.05
N ASP A 158 -2.46 21.34 21.18
CA ASP A 158 -3.55 20.39 21.04
C ASP A 158 -3.45 19.24 22.05
N ASN A 159 -4.21 19.34 23.15
CA ASN A 159 -4.34 18.28 24.14
C ASN A 159 -5.34 17.17 23.74
N GLU A 160 -6.28 17.45 22.84
CA GLU A 160 -7.31 16.51 22.36
C GLU A 160 -7.22 16.22 20.85
N ARG A 161 -6.11 16.39 20.30
CA ARG A 161 -5.67 16.37 18.93
C ARG A 161 -6.58 15.70 17.91
N GLU A 162 -7.29 16.49 17.10
CA GLU A 162 -7.57 16.14 15.72
C GLU A 162 -6.23 16.05 15.01
N PHE A 163 -5.85 14.88 14.54
CA PHE A 163 -4.57 14.63 13.94
C PHE A 163 -4.16 15.77 12.99
N PHE A 164 -3.00 16.37 13.25
CA PHE A 164 -2.30 17.19 12.28
C PHE A 164 -2.16 16.38 10.99
N LYS A 165 -2.98 16.72 9.99
CA LYS A 165 -2.99 15.97 8.75
C LYS A 165 -1.83 16.46 7.89
N ARG A 166 -0.78 15.63 7.72
CA ARG A 166 0.30 15.87 6.74
C ARG A 166 -0.23 16.44 5.42
N LYS A 167 -1.38 15.92 4.95
CA LYS A 167 -2.05 16.41 3.75
C LYS A 167 -2.41 17.89 3.82
N ASN A 168 -2.89 18.38 4.96
CA ASN A 168 -3.29 19.78 5.13
C ASN A 168 -2.07 20.71 5.06
N PHE A 169 -0.95 20.30 5.67
CA PHE A 169 0.30 21.06 5.55
C PHE A 169 0.83 21.06 4.12
N LEU A 170 0.89 19.91 3.45
CA LEU A 170 1.32 19.81 2.05
C LEU A 170 0.44 20.66 1.13
N ASN A 171 -0.89 20.58 1.27
CA ASN A 171 -1.82 21.40 0.51
C ASN A 171 -1.62 22.92 0.77
N SER A 172 -1.26 23.30 2.00
CA SER A 172 -0.96 24.69 2.33
C SER A 172 0.30 25.22 1.63
N LEU A 173 1.23 24.34 1.28
CA LEU A 173 2.43 24.67 0.51
C LEU A 173 2.16 24.71 -1.01
N GLU A 174 1.11 24.06 -1.51
CA GLU A 174 0.80 24.03 -2.95
C GLU A 174 0.39 25.38 -3.51
N GLY A 175 -0.18 26.27 -2.67
CA GLY A 175 -0.54 27.63 -3.05
C GLY A 175 0.63 28.60 -3.18
N ILE A 176 1.84 28.20 -2.77
CA ILE A 176 3.03 29.05 -2.80
C ILE A 176 3.73 28.88 -4.16
N VAL A 177 3.96 30.01 -4.85
CA VAL A 177 4.64 30.05 -6.15
C VAL A 177 6.06 30.57 -5.96
N PRO A 178 7.09 29.69 -5.88
CA PRO A 178 8.48 30.11 -5.73
C PRO A 178 9.01 30.74 -7.02
N LYS A 179 10.02 31.60 -6.91
CA LYS A 179 10.78 32.08 -8.07
C LYS A 179 11.50 30.92 -8.76
N GLU A 180 11.91 31.13 -10.01
CA GLU A 180 12.55 30.08 -10.80
C GLU A 180 13.82 29.50 -10.14
N ASN A 181 14.66 30.38 -9.63
CA ASN A 181 15.89 30.02 -8.90
C ASN A 181 15.64 29.38 -7.51
N GLU A 182 14.42 29.36 -7.01
CA GLU A 182 14.02 28.77 -5.72
C GLU A 182 13.33 27.41 -5.87
N ARG A 183 12.98 27.00 -7.07
CA ARG A 183 12.17 25.80 -7.34
C ARG A 183 12.78 24.52 -6.76
N GLU A 184 14.09 24.35 -6.83
CA GLU A 184 14.77 23.17 -6.30
C GLU A 184 14.68 23.11 -4.78
N ILE A 185 14.96 24.23 -4.09
CA ILE A 185 14.86 24.31 -2.62
C ILE A 185 13.41 24.10 -2.19
N PHE A 186 12.46 24.69 -2.89
CA PHE A 186 11.04 24.50 -2.60
C PHE A 186 10.57 23.06 -2.80
N ALA A 187 11.08 22.40 -3.84
CA ALA A 187 10.82 20.95 -4.03
C ALA A 187 11.43 20.12 -2.89
N GLU A 188 12.61 20.48 -2.39
CA GLU A 188 13.22 19.84 -1.23
C GLU A 188 12.38 20.06 0.04
N ILE A 189 11.86 21.26 0.27
CA ILE A 189 10.94 21.57 1.37
C ILE A 189 9.70 20.66 1.32
N LYS A 190 9.05 20.55 0.15
CA LYS A 190 7.90 19.63 -0.02
C LYS A 190 8.31 18.18 0.26
N ASN A 191 9.47 17.75 -0.20
CA ASN A 191 9.97 16.41 0.07
C ASN A 191 10.21 16.17 1.58
N LYS A 192 10.75 17.15 2.32
CA LYS A 192 10.88 17.04 3.78
C LYS A 192 9.53 16.98 4.48
N ALA A 193 8.57 17.77 4.07
CA ALA A 193 7.21 17.73 4.61
C ALA A 193 6.51 16.37 4.44
N LEU A 194 6.91 15.55 3.43
CA LEU A 194 6.42 14.19 3.26
C LEU A 194 6.83 13.24 4.40
N PHE A 195 7.85 13.59 5.21
CA PHE A 195 8.27 12.80 6.36
C PHE A 195 7.48 13.09 7.64
N LEU A 196 6.51 14.01 7.61
CA LEU A 196 5.58 14.17 8.74
C LEU A 196 4.94 12.83 9.10
N PRO A 197 4.94 12.46 10.40
CA PRO A 197 4.48 11.16 10.86
C PRO A 197 3.04 10.87 10.48
N THR A 198 2.80 9.66 10.05
CA THR A 198 1.46 9.11 9.83
C THR A 198 1.34 7.77 10.55
N SER A 199 0.15 7.27 10.75
CA SER A 199 -0.04 5.93 11.32
C SER A 199 0.54 4.79 10.46
N GLU A 200 1.09 5.09 9.29
CA GLU A 200 1.77 4.13 8.40
C GLU A 200 3.30 4.22 8.49
N SER A 201 3.82 5.36 8.94
CA SER A 201 5.27 5.61 9.02
C SER A 201 5.81 5.76 10.44
N SER A 202 4.93 5.96 11.45
CA SER A 202 5.30 6.12 12.85
C SER A 202 4.42 5.24 13.75
N LYS A 203 5.07 4.47 14.64
CA LYS A 203 4.37 3.69 15.68
C LYS A 203 3.65 4.62 16.67
N ASN A 204 4.24 5.78 17.00
CA ASN A 204 3.63 6.74 17.92
C ASN A 204 2.35 7.33 17.31
N ALA A 205 2.37 7.70 16.04
CA ALA A 205 1.19 8.15 15.32
C ALA A 205 0.11 7.04 15.21
N PHE A 206 0.52 5.77 15.06
CA PHE A 206 -0.41 4.65 15.10
C PHE A 206 -1.09 4.54 16.46
N ILE A 207 -0.32 4.48 17.56
CA ILE A 207 -0.82 4.34 18.93
C ILE A 207 -1.79 5.46 19.26
N VAL A 208 -1.41 6.72 19.06
CA VAL A 208 -2.25 7.89 19.34
C VAL A 208 -3.56 7.83 18.56
N LYS A 209 -3.51 7.45 17.28
CA LYS A 209 -4.70 7.42 16.42
C LYS A 209 -5.65 6.28 16.75
N TYR A 210 -5.13 5.12 17.16
CA TYR A 210 -5.93 3.90 17.30
C TYR A 210 -6.20 3.48 18.76
N SER A 211 -5.67 4.19 19.75
CA SER A 211 -5.89 3.89 21.18
C SER A 211 -7.35 3.91 21.60
N ASN A 212 -8.18 4.72 20.96
CA ASN A 212 -9.61 4.81 21.24
C ASN A 212 -10.46 4.02 20.22
N ARG A 213 -9.84 3.12 19.46
CA ARG A 213 -10.52 2.30 18.45
C ARG A 213 -10.72 0.89 18.96
N THR A 214 -11.77 0.24 18.45
CA THR A 214 -12.05 -1.15 18.77
C THR A 214 -10.93 -2.08 18.32
N GLN A 215 -10.79 -3.23 18.95
CA GLN A 215 -9.81 -4.25 18.57
C GLN A 215 -9.92 -4.63 17.08
N ILE A 216 -11.13 -4.65 16.51
CA ILE A 216 -11.35 -4.93 15.08
C ILE A 216 -10.77 -3.80 14.20
N GLU A 217 -10.95 -2.55 14.57
CA GLU A 217 -10.41 -1.41 13.83
C GLU A 217 -8.88 -1.36 13.93
N ILE A 218 -8.31 -1.64 15.10
CA ILE A 218 -6.87 -1.73 15.33
C ILE A 218 -6.26 -2.80 14.42
N THR A 219 -6.80 -4.02 14.47
CA THR A 219 -6.28 -5.15 13.69
C THR A 219 -6.52 -4.98 12.19
N ARG A 220 -7.69 -4.46 11.78
CA ARG A 220 -7.95 -4.09 10.38
C ARG A 220 -6.89 -3.13 9.86
N ARG A 221 -6.47 -2.16 10.69
CA ARG A 221 -5.43 -1.21 10.31
C ARG A 221 -4.07 -1.90 10.07
N LEU A 222 -3.73 -2.95 10.80
CA LEU A 222 -2.51 -3.72 10.57
C LEU A 222 -2.50 -4.39 9.19
N PHE A 223 -3.67 -4.77 8.66
CA PHE A 223 -3.80 -5.42 7.34
C PHE A 223 -3.96 -4.46 6.17
N ILE A 224 -4.53 -3.26 6.40
CA ILE A 224 -4.86 -2.32 5.31
C ILE A 224 -3.66 -2.05 4.41
N ALA A 225 -2.48 -1.89 4.96
CA ALA A 225 -1.28 -1.58 4.19
C ALA A 225 -0.94 -2.67 3.16
N SER A 226 -1.19 -3.93 3.52
CA SER A 226 -0.87 -5.11 2.71
C SER A 226 -2.06 -5.68 1.94
N THR A 227 -3.26 -5.11 2.12
CA THR A 227 -4.46 -5.54 1.38
C THR A 227 -4.26 -5.35 -0.11
N GLY A 228 -4.60 -6.37 -0.90
CA GLY A 228 -4.54 -6.32 -2.35
C GLY A 228 -5.52 -5.30 -2.93
N THR A 229 -5.03 -4.45 -3.81
CA THR A 229 -5.80 -3.49 -4.61
C THR A 229 -5.33 -3.51 -6.06
N ILE A 230 -6.21 -3.08 -6.96
CA ILE A 230 -5.86 -2.90 -8.36
C ILE A 230 -5.32 -1.49 -8.57
N GLU A 231 -4.22 -1.39 -9.29
CA GLU A 231 -3.58 -0.14 -9.66
C GLU A 231 -3.49 -0.04 -11.18
N HIS A 232 -3.61 1.18 -11.72
CA HIS A 232 -3.29 1.48 -13.10
C HIS A 232 -1.78 1.71 -13.24
N ILE A 233 -1.12 1.03 -14.17
CA ILE A 233 0.29 1.27 -14.49
C ILE A 233 0.46 2.68 -15.04
N THR A 234 -0.37 3.09 -16.02
CA THR A 234 -0.56 4.50 -16.39
C THR A 234 -1.76 5.02 -15.62
N PRO A 235 -1.62 5.98 -14.69
CA PRO A 235 -2.76 6.56 -13.97
C PRO A 235 -3.86 7.08 -14.88
N ALA A 236 -5.12 6.94 -14.47
CA ALA A 236 -6.25 7.44 -15.25
C ALA A 236 -6.18 8.97 -15.48
N SER A 237 -5.65 9.73 -14.51
CA SER A 237 -5.38 11.17 -14.61
C SER A 237 -4.31 11.52 -15.65
N LEU A 238 -3.49 10.56 -16.05
CA LEU A 238 -2.48 10.69 -17.12
C LEU A 238 -2.91 9.98 -18.41
N GLY A 239 -4.21 9.76 -18.62
CA GLY A 239 -4.76 9.14 -19.82
C GLY A 239 -4.73 7.60 -19.83
N GLY A 240 -4.43 6.96 -18.71
CA GLY A 240 -4.43 5.51 -18.58
C GLY A 240 -5.81 4.91 -18.82
N ARG A 241 -5.90 3.96 -19.76
CA ARG A 241 -7.15 3.27 -20.10
C ARG A 241 -7.46 2.14 -19.13
N ASN A 242 -8.74 1.85 -18.93
CA ASN A 242 -9.21 0.67 -18.20
C ASN A 242 -9.06 -0.58 -19.09
N SER A 243 -7.87 -1.12 -19.14
CA SER A 243 -7.53 -2.32 -19.91
C SER A 243 -6.71 -3.28 -19.06
N ILE A 244 -6.78 -4.57 -19.40
CA ILE A 244 -6.02 -5.63 -18.75
C ILE A 244 -4.52 -5.32 -18.70
N GLY A 245 -3.95 -4.87 -19.83
CA GLY A 245 -2.53 -4.51 -19.93
C GLY A 245 -2.14 -3.28 -19.10
N ASN A 246 -3.09 -2.51 -18.55
CA ASN A 246 -2.83 -1.35 -17.72
C ASN A 246 -3.12 -1.59 -16.23
N PHE A 247 -3.56 -2.79 -15.83
CA PHE A 247 -3.83 -3.11 -14.43
C PHE A 247 -2.73 -3.99 -13.85
N ILE A 248 -2.34 -3.70 -12.61
CA ILE A 248 -1.41 -4.50 -11.83
C ILE A 248 -1.96 -4.68 -10.42
N LEU A 249 -1.81 -5.87 -9.83
CA LEU A 249 -2.17 -6.11 -8.44
C LEU A 249 -1.09 -5.55 -7.54
N THR A 250 -1.45 -4.68 -6.61
CA THR A 250 -0.53 -4.05 -5.66
C THR A 250 -1.13 -4.05 -4.25
N SER A 251 -0.34 -3.73 -3.25
CA SER A 251 -0.86 -3.48 -1.90
C SER A 251 -1.52 -2.10 -1.81
N ALA A 252 -2.46 -1.92 -0.88
CA ALA A 252 -3.11 -0.63 -0.65
C ALA A 252 -2.11 0.47 -0.28
N SER A 253 -1.03 0.13 0.44
CA SER A 253 0.06 1.07 0.70
C SER A 253 0.80 1.45 -0.59
N GLY A 254 1.12 0.47 -1.45
CA GLY A 254 1.79 0.72 -2.72
C GLY A 254 0.98 1.64 -3.63
N ASN A 255 -0.32 1.37 -3.75
CA ASN A 255 -1.26 2.20 -4.51
C ASN A 255 -1.35 3.63 -3.95
N ARG A 256 -1.50 3.77 -2.62
CA ARG A 256 -1.63 5.07 -1.96
C ARG A 256 -0.37 5.93 -2.07
N TYR A 257 0.83 5.33 -1.89
CA TYR A 257 2.08 6.08 -1.99
C TYR A 257 2.39 6.54 -3.41
N ARG A 258 1.92 5.80 -4.40
CA ARG A 258 2.09 6.20 -5.79
C ARG A 258 1.10 7.30 -6.19
N GLU A 259 -0.12 7.27 -5.69
CA GLU A 259 -1.20 8.22 -6.06
C GLU A 259 -1.35 8.31 -7.60
N ASN A 260 -1.27 9.56 -8.12
CA ASN A 260 -1.34 9.84 -9.56
C ASN A 260 0.05 10.06 -10.21
N MET A 261 1.12 9.68 -9.50
CA MET A 261 2.48 9.84 -10.02
C MET A 261 2.72 8.94 -11.23
N SER A 262 3.43 9.46 -12.24
CA SER A 262 3.91 8.64 -13.35
C SER A 262 4.82 7.50 -12.86
N LEU A 263 4.85 6.39 -13.58
CA LEU A 263 5.68 5.26 -13.15
C LEU A 263 7.17 5.62 -13.15
N ILE A 264 7.62 6.39 -14.13
CA ILE A 264 9.02 6.85 -14.20
C ILE A 264 9.43 7.70 -13.00
N ASP A 265 8.57 8.62 -12.56
CA ASP A 265 8.87 9.48 -11.41
C ASP A 265 8.80 8.69 -10.10
N TYR A 266 7.89 7.73 -10.03
CA TYR A 266 7.80 6.84 -8.88
C TYR A 266 9.04 5.94 -8.74
N VAL A 267 9.54 5.37 -9.84
CA VAL A 267 10.77 4.57 -9.85
C VAL A 267 12.00 5.40 -9.47
N LYS A 268 12.11 6.65 -9.94
CA LYS A 268 13.20 7.55 -9.53
C LYS A 268 13.26 7.76 -8.02
N ARG A 269 12.09 7.86 -7.37
CA ARG A 269 12.00 8.03 -5.90
C ARG A 269 12.19 6.74 -5.12
N HIS A 270 11.93 5.59 -5.74
CA HIS A 270 11.94 4.28 -5.11
C HIS A 270 12.76 3.27 -5.94
N PRO A 271 14.09 3.29 -5.85
CA PRO A 271 14.99 2.51 -6.72
C PRO A 271 14.84 0.99 -6.59
N ASN A 272 14.18 0.49 -5.55
CA ASN A 272 13.92 -0.94 -5.37
C ASN A 272 12.72 -1.47 -6.17
N ILE A 273 11.93 -0.60 -6.80
CA ILE A 273 10.73 -1.02 -7.57
C ILE A 273 11.05 -2.02 -8.67
N PRO A 274 12.11 -1.87 -9.50
CA PRO A 274 12.43 -2.86 -10.52
C PRO A 274 12.63 -4.28 -9.93
N LYS A 275 13.34 -4.39 -8.81
CA LYS A 275 13.54 -5.65 -8.08
C LYS A 275 12.24 -6.26 -7.57
N TYR A 276 11.36 -5.43 -7.02
CA TYR A 276 10.07 -5.91 -6.50
C TYR A 276 9.12 -6.31 -7.62
N THR A 277 9.15 -5.57 -8.73
CA THR A 277 8.35 -5.87 -9.90
C THR A 277 8.78 -7.17 -10.57
N GLN A 278 10.08 -7.47 -10.63
CA GLN A 278 10.57 -8.77 -11.09
C GLN A 278 10.02 -9.89 -10.20
N LYS A 279 10.14 -9.77 -8.89
CA LYS A 279 9.59 -10.77 -7.94
C LYS A 279 8.09 -10.98 -8.10
N TYR A 280 7.34 -9.90 -8.36
CA TYR A 280 5.91 -10.00 -8.66
C TYR A 280 5.64 -10.86 -9.88
N ILE A 281 6.37 -10.61 -10.97
CA ILE A 281 6.23 -11.39 -12.23
C ILE A 281 6.65 -12.84 -12.02
N ASP A 282 7.72 -13.09 -11.27
CA ASP A 282 8.17 -14.45 -10.95
C ASP A 282 7.09 -15.24 -10.20
N CYS A 283 6.43 -14.62 -9.20
CA CYS A 283 5.29 -15.23 -8.51
C CYS A 283 4.14 -15.54 -9.47
N ILE A 284 3.83 -14.64 -10.41
CA ILE A 284 2.78 -14.85 -11.40
C ILE A 284 3.14 -16.04 -12.32
N ILE A 285 4.39 -16.11 -12.76
CA ILE A 285 4.92 -17.20 -13.59
C ILE A 285 4.79 -18.55 -12.86
N GLU A 286 5.18 -18.60 -11.59
CA GLU A 286 5.06 -19.81 -10.75
C GLU A 286 3.60 -20.29 -10.65
N GLU A 287 2.67 -19.37 -10.42
CA GLU A 287 1.25 -19.68 -10.33
C GLU A 287 0.65 -20.16 -11.68
N ILE A 288 1.12 -19.59 -12.81
CA ILE A 288 0.76 -20.08 -14.16
C ILE A 288 1.32 -21.49 -14.37
N HIS A 289 2.59 -21.73 -14.05
CA HIS A 289 3.24 -23.03 -14.22
C HIS A 289 2.59 -24.13 -13.37
N SER A 290 2.11 -23.76 -12.18
CA SER A 290 1.40 -24.66 -11.26
C SER A 290 -0.05 -24.93 -11.69
N GLY A 291 -0.53 -24.31 -12.79
CA GLY A 291 -1.91 -24.44 -13.25
C GLY A 291 -2.94 -23.73 -12.35
N ASN A 292 -2.51 -22.90 -11.41
CA ASN A 292 -3.40 -22.11 -10.56
C ASN A 292 -3.98 -20.90 -11.29
N LEU A 293 -3.36 -20.48 -12.40
CA LEU A 293 -3.68 -19.30 -13.21
C LEU A 293 -3.84 -19.69 -14.69
N LEU A 294 -4.96 -20.31 -15.01
CA LEU A 294 -5.28 -20.68 -16.39
C LEU A 294 -5.86 -19.50 -17.17
N GLY A 295 -5.45 -19.35 -18.44
CA GLY A 295 -5.91 -18.29 -19.32
C GLY A 295 -5.21 -16.93 -19.11
N CYS A 296 -4.15 -16.91 -18.31
CA CYS A 296 -3.33 -15.73 -18.03
C CYS A 296 -1.94 -15.80 -18.63
N GLU A 297 -1.70 -16.77 -19.46
CA GLU A 297 -0.36 -17.06 -20.00
C GLU A 297 0.22 -15.84 -20.75
N VAL A 298 -0.61 -15.01 -21.37
CA VAL A 298 -0.18 -13.79 -22.07
C VAL A 298 0.14 -12.60 -21.12
N TYR A 299 -0.33 -12.67 -19.87
CA TYR A 299 -0.22 -11.53 -18.95
C TYR A 299 1.23 -11.11 -18.65
N PRO A 300 2.20 -12.02 -18.38
CA PRO A 300 3.60 -11.63 -18.16
C PRO A 300 4.19 -10.79 -19.30
N TYR A 301 3.88 -11.11 -20.54
CA TYR A 301 4.33 -10.36 -21.71
C TYR A 301 3.73 -8.95 -21.77
N LYS A 302 2.41 -8.84 -21.62
CA LYS A 302 1.70 -7.55 -21.65
C LYS A 302 2.19 -6.60 -20.54
N ILE A 303 2.36 -7.12 -19.33
CA ILE A 303 2.84 -6.31 -18.20
C ILE A 303 4.30 -5.92 -18.35
N LYS A 304 5.17 -6.83 -18.82
CA LYS A 304 6.58 -6.52 -19.14
C LYS A 304 6.67 -5.33 -20.09
N GLN A 305 5.94 -5.39 -21.21
CA GLN A 305 5.94 -4.31 -22.21
C GLN A 305 5.44 -3.00 -21.59
N LYS A 306 4.30 -3.04 -20.91
CA LYS A 306 3.69 -1.84 -20.31
C LYS A 306 4.57 -1.19 -19.24
N LEU A 307 5.21 -1.99 -18.39
CA LEU A 307 6.13 -1.50 -17.36
C LEU A 307 7.38 -0.88 -17.97
N PHE A 308 7.91 -1.48 -19.04
CA PHE A 308 9.05 -0.94 -19.78
C PHE A 308 8.73 0.43 -20.38
N GLU A 309 7.62 0.54 -21.10
CA GLU A 309 7.17 1.78 -21.74
C GLU A 309 6.96 2.91 -20.70
N GLU A 310 6.16 2.67 -19.67
CA GLU A 310 5.79 3.68 -18.68
C GLU A 310 6.95 4.08 -17.75
N SER A 311 7.93 3.21 -17.57
CA SER A 311 9.15 3.51 -16.83
C SER A 311 10.26 4.09 -17.69
N LYS A 312 10.04 4.25 -19.00
CA LYS A 312 11.05 4.63 -19.99
C LYS A 312 12.31 3.75 -19.90
N GLY A 313 12.09 2.44 -19.83
CA GLY A 313 13.16 1.44 -19.78
C GLY A 313 13.83 1.26 -18.41
N LYS A 314 13.34 1.89 -17.32
CA LYS A 314 13.91 1.71 -15.98
C LYS A 314 13.49 0.40 -15.32
N ILE A 315 12.36 -0.19 -15.73
CA ILE A 315 11.91 -1.51 -15.29
C ILE A 315 12.16 -2.50 -16.44
N LEU A 316 13.14 -3.37 -16.23
CA LEU A 316 13.48 -4.45 -17.15
C LEU A 316 13.03 -5.78 -16.51
N ILE A 317 12.05 -6.44 -17.12
CA ILE A 317 11.53 -7.72 -16.66
C ILE A 317 12.16 -8.86 -17.47
N SER A 318 12.78 -9.81 -16.79
CA SER A 318 13.22 -11.07 -17.38
C SER A 318 12.08 -12.08 -17.36
N LEU A 319 11.85 -12.75 -18.48
CA LEU A 319 10.95 -13.89 -18.61
C LEU A 319 11.72 -15.20 -18.90
N SER A 320 12.99 -15.27 -18.50
CA SER A 320 13.84 -16.43 -18.78
C SER A 320 13.36 -17.73 -18.13
N SER A 321 12.63 -17.63 -17.03
CA SER A 321 12.01 -18.78 -16.36
C SER A 321 10.63 -19.14 -16.91
N TYR A 322 10.10 -18.34 -17.85
CA TYR A 322 8.77 -18.56 -18.40
C TYR A 322 8.82 -19.59 -19.52
N LYS A 323 8.03 -20.66 -19.38
CA LYS A 323 8.09 -21.83 -20.28
C LYS A 323 7.36 -21.64 -21.62
N TYR A 324 6.54 -20.61 -21.76
CA TYR A 324 5.79 -20.32 -22.98
C TYR A 324 6.45 -19.19 -23.74
N THR A 325 6.54 -19.32 -25.06
CA THR A 325 6.76 -18.19 -25.96
C THR A 325 5.55 -17.27 -25.98
N GLU A 326 5.67 -16.06 -26.51
CA GLU A 326 4.56 -15.12 -26.58
C GLU A 326 3.39 -15.67 -27.40
N ASP A 327 3.68 -16.28 -28.54
CA ASP A 327 2.66 -16.89 -29.42
C ASP A 327 1.95 -18.06 -28.74
N GLU A 328 2.68 -18.95 -28.07
CA GLU A 328 2.09 -20.04 -27.29
C GLU A 328 1.20 -19.53 -26.15
N ALA A 329 1.62 -18.45 -25.50
CA ALA A 329 0.86 -17.83 -24.43
C ALA A 329 -0.45 -17.22 -24.94
N ILE A 330 -0.43 -16.58 -26.11
CA ILE A 330 -1.61 -16.03 -26.78
C ILE A 330 -2.58 -17.17 -27.14
N LEU A 331 -2.09 -18.23 -27.81
CA LEU A 331 -2.93 -19.38 -28.19
C LEU A 331 -3.60 -20.02 -26.97
N LYS A 332 -2.87 -20.22 -25.87
CA LYS A 332 -3.44 -20.78 -24.64
C LYS A 332 -4.52 -19.90 -24.01
N ALA A 333 -4.31 -18.60 -23.98
CA ALA A 333 -5.29 -17.67 -23.47
C ALA A 333 -6.58 -17.67 -24.31
N GLU A 334 -6.46 -17.74 -25.65
CA GLU A 334 -7.58 -17.84 -26.58
C GLU A 334 -8.35 -19.17 -26.45
N GLU A 335 -7.62 -20.29 -26.35
CA GLU A 335 -8.23 -21.61 -26.11
C GLU A 335 -9.07 -21.60 -24.83
N TYR A 336 -8.53 -21.02 -23.77
CA TYR A 336 -9.23 -20.94 -22.50
C TYR A 336 -10.47 -20.05 -22.60
N GLU A 337 -10.38 -18.89 -23.24
CA GLU A 337 -11.52 -17.98 -23.46
C GLU A 337 -12.63 -18.66 -24.29
N ASN A 338 -12.26 -19.43 -25.31
CA ASN A 338 -13.20 -20.17 -26.14
C ASN A 338 -13.90 -21.30 -25.39
N ARG A 339 -13.19 -22.02 -24.51
CA ARG A 339 -13.81 -23.01 -23.61
C ARG A 339 -14.81 -22.33 -22.67
N TRP A 340 -14.42 -21.21 -22.06
CA TRP A 340 -15.27 -20.46 -21.16
C TRP A 340 -16.55 -19.93 -21.82
N LYS A 341 -16.48 -19.46 -23.07
CA LYS A 341 -17.64 -19.03 -23.84
C LYS A 341 -18.64 -20.16 -24.11
N LYS A 342 -18.14 -21.41 -24.28
CA LYS A 342 -18.98 -22.59 -24.46
C LYS A 342 -19.72 -23.01 -23.18
N PHE A 343 -19.15 -22.79 -22.00
CA PHE A 343 -19.80 -23.08 -20.72
C PHE A 343 -20.83 -22.03 -20.27
N LYS A 344 -20.83 -20.85 -20.89
CA LYS A 344 -21.82 -19.80 -20.59
C LYS A 344 -23.08 -19.85 -21.46
N LYS A 345 -23.08 -20.67 -22.50
CA LYS A 345 -24.26 -20.99 -23.31
C LYS A 345 -24.99 -22.24 -22.73
#